data_dbf8f4313010a914bfbfa52ff191f5b2
#
_entry.id   dbf8f4313010a914bfbfa52ff191f5b2
#
_cell.length_a   1.000
_cell.length_b   1.000
_cell.length_c   1.000
_cell.angle_alpha   90.00
_cell.angle_beta   90.00
_cell.angle_gamma   90.00
#
_symmetry.space_group_name_H-M   'P 1'
#
loop_
_entity.id
_entity.type
_entity.pdbx_description
1 polymer ?
#
loop_
_entity_poly.entity_id
_entity_poly.type
_entity_poly.pdbx_seq_one_letter_code
_entity_poly.pdbx_strand_id
1 'polypeptide(L)'
;MKKNKFLAVSMAAVLSLTLAGCSGATGASDNSKILKGEELTKIEKDDKEKENYLVIDVRDEAAYKEGHLKHAINIPTSEIEKSIEQIRTWRDKKVIVYSDDANKTKEAVEKLTKQGFKDVTSAQSTKEYSYEFVKYTTLNSSKFQDALLDTNSNKVFLDAREKKDYDEKHAAGAKNVDSKNLDNLQSILPEDKETPIYVYCYSGNRSSVVSQKLIDLGYKNVYNALDGTKEFNYKFEIADCCAEPGTESDSGHDHSSHNHGSNSNHDHSSHNHGSASNSSDKKDDHSGHNH
;
A
#
# COMPACT_ATOMS: atom_id res chain seq x y z
N MET A 1 7.57 -52.73 -42.93
CA MET A 1 6.56 -53.81 -42.71
C MET A 1 6.70 -54.32 -41.29
N LYS A 2 5.76 -54.03 -40.40
CA LYS A 2 5.20 -54.90 -39.36
C LYS A 2 4.22 -54.09 -38.55
N LYS A 3 2.95 -54.41 -38.77
CA LYS A 3 1.77 -53.90 -38.04
C LYS A 3 1.72 -54.59 -36.68
N ASN A 4 1.45 -53.90 -35.59
CA ASN A 4 0.97 -54.56 -34.40
C ASN A 4 -0.28 -53.83 -33.87
N LYS A 5 -1.23 -54.67 -33.58
CA LYS A 5 -2.65 -54.48 -33.40
C LYS A 5 -2.99 -53.97 -32.00
N PHE A 6 -4.00 -53.11 -31.99
CA PHE A 6 -4.76 -52.73 -30.79
C PHE A 6 -5.46 -53.95 -30.18
N LEU A 7 -5.43 -54.03 -28.87
CA LEU A 7 -6.34 -54.90 -28.11
C LEU A 7 -7.11 -54.00 -27.12
N ALA A 8 -8.36 -53.79 -27.44
CA ALA A 8 -9.35 -53.18 -26.55
C ALA A 8 -9.84 -54.26 -25.58
N VAL A 9 -9.78 -53.98 -24.28
CA VAL A 9 -10.49 -54.78 -23.28
C VAL A 9 -11.49 -53.85 -22.58
N SER A 10 -12.73 -54.08 -22.96
CA SER A 10 -13.92 -53.58 -22.29
C SER A 10 -14.21 -54.50 -21.09
N MET A 11 -14.34 -53.92 -19.91
CA MET A 11 -14.92 -54.59 -18.76
C MET A 11 -16.00 -53.74 -18.14
N ALA A 12 -17.23 -54.15 -18.42
CA ALA A 12 -18.43 -53.74 -17.73
C ALA A 12 -18.60 -54.59 -16.46
N ALA A 13 -18.87 -54.00 -15.34
CA ALA A 13 -19.50 -54.69 -14.21
C ALA A 13 -20.05 -53.65 -13.23
N VAL A 14 -21.32 -53.53 -13.24
CA VAL A 14 -22.31 -53.96 -12.24
C VAL A 14 -22.51 -53.00 -11.10
N LEU A 15 -23.65 -52.33 -11.21
CA LEU A 15 -24.40 -51.63 -10.19
C LEU A 15 -24.75 -52.53 -9.03
N SER A 16 -24.46 -52.16 -7.81
CA SER A 16 -25.19 -52.60 -6.63
C SER A 16 -25.55 -51.43 -5.75
N LEU A 17 -26.81 -51.05 -5.82
CA LEU A 17 -27.46 -50.16 -4.84
C LEU A 17 -27.55 -50.92 -3.52
N THR A 18 -27.02 -50.35 -2.45
CA THR A 18 -27.47 -50.61 -1.10
C THR A 18 -27.87 -49.33 -0.46
N LEU A 19 -29.19 -49.10 -0.33
CA LEU A 19 -29.76 -48.14 0.57
C LEU A 19 -29.68 -48.71 2.00
N ALA A 20 -28.99 -48.03 2.87
CA ALA A 20 -29.22 -48.13 4.31
C ALA A 20 -28.85 -46.77 4.94
N GLY A 21 -29.81 -45.97 5.29
CA GLY A 21 -30.27 -45.66 6.63
C GLY A 21 -29.45 -44.60 7.34
N CYS A 22 -30.03 -43.40 7.37
CA CYS A 22 -30.02 -42.34 8.42
C CYS A 22 -29.04 -42.48 9.59
N SER A 23 -28.16 -41.51 9.71
CA SER A 23 -28.05 -40.72 10.97
C SER A 23 -27.23 -39.49 10.70
N GLY A 24 -27.83 -38.33 10.96
CA GLY A 24 -27.20 -37.02 10.76
C GLY A 24 -26.01 -36.83 11.69
N ALA A 25 -24.92 -36.51 11.06
CA ALA A 25 -23.86 -35.69 11.59
C ALA A 25 -23.31 -34.97 10.37
N THR A 26 -23.79 -33.75 10.12
CA THR A 26 -23.13 -32.81 9.24
C THR A 26 -21.85 -32.35 9.93
N GLY A 27 -20.89 -33.26 10.04
CA GLY A 27 -19.51 -32.92 10.21
C GLY A 27 -19.08 -32.36 8.86
N ALA A 28 -19.13 -31.04 8.71
CA ALA A 28 -18.36 -30.38 7.69
C ALA A 28 -16.93 -30.86 7.89
N SER A 29 -16.45 -31.67 6.96
CA SER A 29 -15.04 -32.03 6.87
C SER A 29 -14.29 -30.74 6.69
N ASP A 30 -13.73 -30.24 7.80
CA ASP A 30 -12.85 -29.08 7.84
C ASP A 30 -11.53 -29.49 7.19
N ASN A 31 -11.56 -29.58 5.87
CA ASN A 31 -10.41 -29.88 5.03
C ASN A 31 -9.79 -28.57 4.55
N SER A 32 -9.82 -27.53 5.41
CA SER A 32 -9.05 -26.32 5.18
C SER A 32 -7.57 -26.69 5.25
N LYS A 33 -6.93 -26.75 4.10
CA LYS A 33 -5.51 -27.03 3.97
C LYS A 33 -4.74 -25.94 4.69
N ILE A 34 -4.17 -26.26 5.85
CA ILE A 34 -3.29 -25.33 6.58
C ILE A 34 -2.03 -25.12 5.74
N LEU A 35 -1.70 -23.87 5.42
CA LEU A 35 -0.49 -23.47 4.73
C LEU A 35 0.72 -23.76 5.63
N LYS A 36 1.69 -24.52 5.13
CA LYS A 36 2.89 -24.83 5.90
C LYS A 36 3.74 -23.58 6.15
N GLY A 37 4.43 -23.56 7.28
CA GLY A 37 5.29 -22.42 7.64
C GLY A 37 6.39 -22.15 6.60
N GLU A 38 6.96 -23.19 5.99
CA GLU A 38 7.93 -23.01 4.90
C GLU A 38 7.33 -22.36 3.65
N GLU A 39 6.06 -22.68 3.33
CA GLU A 39 5.37 -22.08 2.18
C GLU A 39 5.07 -20.60 2.45
N LEU A 40 4.60 -20.27 3.65
CA LEU A 40 4.39 -18.88 4.05
C LEU A 40 5.70 -18.07 4.06
N THR A 41 6.79 -18.66 4.59
CA THR A 41 8.11 -18.02 4.58
C THR A 41 8.61 -17.72 3.15
N LYS A 42 8.32 -18.60 2.18
CA LYS A 42 8.66 -18.32 0.77
C LYS A 42 7.85 -17.17 0.21
N ILE A 43 6.56 -17.09 0.51
CA ILE A 43 5.70 -15.97 0.12
C ILE A 43 6.22 -14.65 0.68
N GLU A 44 6.54 -14.63 1.98
CA GLU A 44 7.04 -13.44 2.67
C GLU A 44 8.41 -12.94 2.16
N LYS A 45 9.23 -13.86 1.65
CA LYS A 45 10.56 -13.53 1.09
C LYS A 45 10.51 -13.13 -0.39
N ASP A 46 9.42 -13.42 -1.10
CA ASP A 46 9.25 -13.02 -2.50
C ASP A 46 8.51 -11.68 -2.60
N ASP A 47 9.27 -10.64 -2.83
CA ASP A 47 8.72 -9.27 -2.99
C ASP A 47 7.67 -9.14 -4.12
N LYS A 48 7.61 -10.09 -5.06
CA LYS A 48 6.60 -10.11 -6.12
C LYS A 48 5.29 -10.74 -5.68
N GLU A 49 5.34 -11.65 -4.72
CA GLU A 49 4.15 -12.31 -4.17
C GLU A 49 3.37 -11.41 -3.21
N LYS A 50 3.98 -10.38 -2.64
CA LYS A 50 3.34 -9.45 -1.69
C LYS A 50 2.01 -8.87 -2.22
N GLU A 51 1.90 -8.59 -3.53
CA GLU A 51 0.70 -8.04 -4.13
C GLU A 51 -0.46 -9.06 -4.29
N ASN A 52 -0.14 -10.35 -4.16
CA ASN A 52 -1.09 -11.45 -4.34
C ASN A 52 -1.72 -11.92 -3.03
N TYR A 53 -1.13 -11.57 -1.87
CA TYR A 53 -1.54 -12.06 -0.55
C TYR A 53 -1.68 -10.92 0.45
N LEU A 54 -2.73 -10.99 1.27
CA LEU A 54 -2.79 -10.25 2.52
C LEU A 54 -2.49 -11.22 3.66
N VAL A 55 -1.46 -10.94 4.44
CA VAL A 55 -1.14 -11.72 5.64
C VAL A 55 -1.65 -10.98 6.86
N ILE A 56 -2.46 -11.65 7.69
CA ILE A 56 -3.06 -11.09 8.90
C ILE A 56 -2.56 -11.87 10.12
N ASP A 57 -1.93 -11.16 11.03
CA ASP A 57 -1.65 -11.63 12.38
C ASP A 57 -2.88 -11.41 13.26
N VAL A 58 -3.51 -12.49 13.70
CA VAL A 58 -4.71 -12.41 14.53
C VAL A 58 -4.44 -12.56 16.03
N ARG A 59 -3.17 -12.52 16.43
CA ARG A 59 -2.76 -12.39 17.83
C ARG A 59 -3.14 -11.00 18.38
N ASP A 60 -3.07 -10.83 19.67
CA ASP A 60 -3.19 -9.50 20.27
C ASP A 60 -2.05 -8.57 19.86
N GLU A 61 -2.28 -7.26 20.06
CA GLU A 61 -1.33 -6.22 19.64
C GLU A 61 0.03 -6.34 20.35
N ALA A 62 0.03 -6.80 21.61
CA ALA A 62 1.28 -6.96 22.37
C ALA A 62 2.17 -8.04 21.74
N ALA A 63 1.59 -9.21 21.42
CA ALA A 63 2.31 -10.29 20.75
C ALA A 63 2.79 -9.90 19.33
N TYR A 64 1.99 -9.11 18.61
CA TYR A 64 2.37 -8.57 17.31
C TYR A 64 3.58 -7.62 17.43
N LYS A 65 3.60 -6.73 18.41
CA LYS A 65 4.70 -5.78 18.65
C LYS A 65 6.00 -6.45 19.10
N GLU A 66 5.92 -7.58 19.78
CA GLU A 66 7.10 -8.39 20.12
C GLU A 66 7.79 -8.95 18.88
N GLY A 67 7.04 -9.22 17.82
CA GLY A 67 7.53 -9.66 16.54
C GLY A 67 6.44 -10.31 15.69
N HIS A 68 6.46 -10.03 14.38
CA HIS A 68 5.48 -10.52 13.42
C HIS A 68 6.10 -10.74 12.04
N LEU A 69 5.38 -11.44 11.16
CA LEU A 69 5.83 -11.67 9.79
C LEU A 69 5.96 -10.37 9.01
N LYS A 70 6.96 -10.29 8.16
CA LYS A 70 7.14 -9.17 7.22
C LYS A 70 5.83 -8.94 6.44
N HIS A 71 5.42 -7.70 6.26
CA HIS A 71 4.16 -7.31 5.59
C HIS A 71 2.84 -7.77 6.25
N ALA A 72 2.88 -8.52 7.33
CA ALA A 72 1.65 -8.84 8.06
C ALA A 72 1.07 -7.60 8.75
N ILE A 73 -0.24 -7.40 8.62
CA ILE A 73 -0.98 -6.42 9.41
C ILE A 73 -1.58 -7.10 10.65
N ASN A 74 -1.76 -6.35 11.72
CA ASN A 74 -2.41 -6.87 12.92
C ASN A 74 -3.91 -6.57 12.91
N ILE A 75 -4.70 -7.62 12.98
CA ILE A 75 -6.15 -7.56 13.23
C ILE A 75 -6.49 -8.69 14.21
N PRO A 76 -6.49 -8.43 15.51
CA PRO A 76 -6.89 -9.42 16.51
C PRO A 76 -8.24 -10.06 16.17
N THR A 77 -8.40 -11.33 16.48
CA THR A 77 -9.61 -12.11 16.14
C THR A 77 -10.90 -11.39 16.62
N SER A 78 -10.84 -10.69 17.76
CA SER A 78 -11.96 -9.89 18.30
C SER A 78 -12.29 -8.63 17.50
N GLU A 79 -11.35 -8.12 16.68
CA GLU A 79 -11.48 -6.88 15.94
C GLU A 79 -11.78 -7.07 14.45
N ILE A 80 -11.82 -8.32 13.95
CA ILE A 80 -12.00 -8.63 12.53
C ILE A 80 -13.23 -7.92 11.97
N GLU A 81 -14.39 -8.06 12.61
CA GLU A 81 -15.67 -7.52 12.11
C GLU A 81 -15.66 -5.98 11.99
N LYS A 82 -14.95 -5.30 12.88
CA LYS A 82 -14.79 -3.84 12.84
C LYS A 82 -13.76 -3.38 11.78
N SER A 83 -12.87 -4.28 11.38
CA SER A 83 -11.76 -3.96 10.48
C SER A 83 -12.05 -4.30 9.01
N ILE A 84 -13.22 -4.86 8.70
CA ILE A 84 -13.57 -5.36 7.34
C ILE A 84 -13.42 -4.28 6.26
N GLU A 85 -13.88 -3.06 6.52
CA GLU A 85 -13.82 -1.98 5.54
C GLU A 85 -12.37 -1.57 5.20
N GLN A 86 -11.45 -1.73 6.13
CA GLN A 86 -10.02 -1.42 5.94
C GLN A 86 -9.31 -2.41 5.01
N ILE A 87 -9.86 -3.63 4.87
CA ILE A 87 -9.29 -4.71 4.07
C ILE A 87 -10.23 -5.19 2.95
N ARG A 88 -11.29 -4.45 2.66
CA ARG A 88 -12.32 -4.85 1.69
C ARG A 88 -11.80 -5.11 0.28
N THR A 89 -10.72 -4.45 -0.12
CA THR A 89 -10.07 -4.63 -1.43
C THR A 89 -9.43 -6.01 -1.60
N TRP A 90 -9.32 -6.77 -0.51
CA TRP A 90 -8.78 -8.13 -0.48
C TRP A 90 -9.84 -9.21 -0.53
N ARG A 91 -11.15 -8.88 -0.64
CA ARG A 91 -12.24 -9.87 -0.64
C ARG A 91 -12.13 -10.93 -1.74
N ASP A 92 -11.62 -10.54 -2.92
CA ASP A 92 -11.47 -11.42 -4.07
C ASP A 92 -10.02 -11.94 -4.26
N LYS A 93 -9.13 -11.63 -3.31
CA LYS A 93 -7.74 -12.04 -3.31
C LYS A 93 -7.47 -13.03 -2.17
N LYS A 94 -6.27 -13.60 -2.16
CA LYS A 94 -5.86 -14.52 -1.10
C LYS A 94 -5.57 -13.81 0.21
N VAL A 95 -6.16 -14.29 1.28
CA VAL A 95 -5.90 -13.85 2.64
C VAL A 95 -5.34 -15.02 3.45
N ILE A 96 -4.20 -14.81 4.06
CA ILE A 96 -3.55 -15.80 4.93
C ILE A 96 -3.64 -15.28 6.35
N VAL A 97 -4.18 -16.06 7.26
CA VAL A 97 -4.25 -15.73 8.68
C VAL A 97 -3.34 -16.65 9.48
N TYR A 98 -2.62 -16.10 10.45
CA TYR A 98 -1.79 -16.87 11.35
C TYR A 98 -1.91 -16.38 12.80
N SER A 99 -1.57 -17.26 13.73
CA SER A 99 -1.59 -17.01 15.17
C SER A 99 -0.63 -17.97 15.88
N ASP A 100 -0.55 -17.84 17.18
CA ASP A 100 0.04 -18.80 18.11
C ASP A 100 -0.97 -19.87 18.59
N ASP A 101 -2.25 -19.73 18.22
CA ASP A 101 -3.36 -20.60 18.60
C ASP A 101 -4.23 -20.94 17.39
N ALA A 102 -4.32 -22.23 17.08
CA ALA A 102 -5.10 -22.74 15.96
C ALA A 102 -6.60 -22.40 16.05
N ASN A 103 -7.16 -22.31 17.27
CA ASN A 103 -8.56 -21.94 17.45
C ASN A 103 -8.82 -20.47 17.06
N LYS A 104 -7.91 -19.55 17.44
CA LYS A 104 -7.98 -18.15 16.99
C LYS A 104 -7.90 -18.03 15.47
N THR A 105 -7.02 -18.81 14.84
CA THR A 105 -6.88 -18.83 13.38
C THR A 105 -8.15 -19.34 12.71
N LYS A 106 -8.73 -20.45 13.23
CA LYS A 106 -9.99 -21.01 12.72
C LYS A 106 -11.14 -20.00 12.84
N GLU A 107 -11.33 -19.40 14.00
CA GLU A 107 -12.33 -18.37 14.23
C GLU A 107 -12.16 -17.18 13.26
N ALA A 108 -10.91 -16.74 13.01
CA ALA A 108 -10.61 -15.67 12.07
C ALA A 108 -11.01 -16.04 10.64
N VAL A 109 -10.70 -17.25 10.17
CA VAL A 109 -11.12 -17.77 8.85
C VAL A 109 -12.64 -17.76 8.73
N GLU A 110 -13.36 -18.25 9.74
CA GLU A 110 -14.82 -18.27 9.74
C GLU A 110 -15.42 -16.87 9.67
N LYS A 111 -14.91 -15.91 10.47
CA LYS A 111 -15.35 -14.53 10.46
C LYS A 111 -15.13 -13.87 9.11
N LEU A 112 -13.92 -13.97 8.54
CA LEU A 112 -13.59 -13.40 7.23
C LEU A 112 -14.44 -14.00 6.11
N THR A 113 -14.63 -15.33 6.11
CA THR A 113 -15.48 -16.01 5.13
C THR A 113 -16.94 -15.55 5.20
N LYS A 114 -17.49 -15.39 6.42
CA LYS A 114 -18.85 -14.83 6.63
C LYS A 114 -18.97 -13.39 6.13
N GLN A 115 -17.87 -12.62 6.12
CA GLN A 115 -17.80 -11.26 5.60
C GLN A 115 -17.53 -11.19 4.08
N GLY A 116 -17.53 -12.33 3.39
CA GLY A 116 -17.46 -12.42 1.93
C GLY A 116 -16.05 -12.48 1.35
N PHE A 117 -15.03 -12.78 2.15
CA PHE A 117 -13.69 -13.08 1.66
C PHE A 117 -13.69 -14.48 1.05
N LYS A 118 -13.26 -14.61 -0.22
CA LYS A 118 -13.43 -15.84 -1.02
C LYS A 118 -12.33 -16.87 -0.84
N ASP A 119 -11.11 -16.43 -0.57
CA ASP A 119 -9.93 -17.29 -0.45
C ASP A 119 -9.19 -16.96 0.85
N VAL A 120 -9.60 -17.56 1.95
CA VAL A 120 -9.01 -17.37 3.27
C VAL A 120 -8.38 -18.69 3.73
N THR A 121 -7.08 -18.67 3.99
CA THR A 121 -6.31 -19.85 4.40
C THR A 121 -5.63 -19.59 5.74
N SER A 122 -5.70 -20.54 6.65
CA SER A 122 -4.89 -20.54 7.86
C SER A 122 -3.47 -21.00 7.58
N ALA A 123 -2.49 -20.41 8.25
CA ALA A 123 -1.10 -20.86 8.22
C ALA A 123 -0.73 -21.62 9.50
N GLN A 124 0.34 -22.37 9.43
CA GLN A 124 0.92 -23.08 10.56
C GLN A 124 1.22 -22.12 11.71
N SER A 125 0.93 -22.54 12.93
CA SER A 125 1.06 -21.74 14.15
C SER A 125 2.52 -21.33 14.41
N THR A 126 2.72 -20.15 15.02
CA THR A 126 4.03 -19.68 15.46
C THR A 126 4.66 -20.52 16.57
N LYS A 127 3.87 -21.39 17.23
CA LYS A 127 4.37 -22.39 18.19
C LYS A 127 4.90 -23.67 17.53
N GLU A 128 4.43 -23.94 16.31
CA GLU A 128 4.77 -25.15 15.56
C GLU A 128 5.87 -24.94 14.53
N TYR A 129 6.03 -23.69 14.07
CA TYR A 129 7.04 -23.30 13.09
C TYR A 129 7.74 -22.01 13.51
N SER A 130 9.07 -21.99 13.41
CA SER A 130 9.89 -20.83 13.73
C SER A 130 9.97 -19.87 12.55
N TYR A 131 9.16 -18.83 12.56
CA TYR A 131 9.19 -17.75 11.57
C TYR A 131 10.28 -16.72 11.87
N GLU A 132 10.74 -16.04 10.83
CA GLU A 132 11.55 -14.84 10.96
C GLU A 132 10.63 -13.63 11.19
N PHE A 133 10.85 -12.92 12.29
CA PHE A 133 9.99 -11.79 12.68
C PHE A 133 10.68 -10.45 12.52
N VAL A 134 9.87 -9.44 12.18
CA VAL A 134 10.19 -8.01 12.22
C VAL A 134 9.46 -7.32 13.38
N LYS A 135 9.87 -6.10 13.75
CA LYS A 135 9.30 -5.38 14.90
C LYS A 135 8.70 -4.00 14.55
N TYR A 136 8.90 -3.51 13.34
CA TYR A 136 8.19 -2.32 12.89
C TYR A 136 6.71 -2.65 12.65
N THR A 137 5.80 -1.71 12.84
CA THR A 137 4.38 -1.92 12.59
C THR A 137 4.06 -1.76 11.11
N THR A 138 3.38 -2.74 10.50
CA THR A 138 2.85 -2.61 9.13
C THR A 138 1.43 -2.05 9.17
N LEU A 139 1.21 -0.93 8.47
CA LEU A 139 -0.09 -0.27 8.35
C LEU A 139 -0.70 -0.54 6.98
N ASN A 140 -1.99 -0.90 6.95
CA ASN A 140 -2.75 -0.89 5.70
C ASN A 140 -2.90 0.54 5.14
N SER A 141 -3.31 0.65 3.88
CA SER A 141 -3.40 1.93 3.18
C SER A 141 -4.32 2.95 3.87
N SER A 142 -5.42 2.51 4.49
CA SER A 142 -6.33 3.41 5.23
C SER A 142 -5.64 4.03 6.44
N LYS A 143 -5.04 3.21 7.31
CA LYS A 143 -4.34 3.70 8.50
C LYS A 143 -3.12 4.57 8.15
N PHE A 144 -2.42 4.22 7.07
CA PHE A 144 -1.30 5.05 6.61
C PHE A 144 -1.79 6.39 6.05
N GLN A 145 -2.92 6.40 5.32
CA GLN A 145 -3.55 7.64 4.84
C GLN A 145 -4.02 8.51 6.01
N ASP A 146 -4.59 7.93 7.06
CA ASP A 146 -4.98 8.69 8.26
C ASP A 146 -3.76 9.35 8.92
N ALA A 147 -2.62 8.65 8.98
CA ALA A 147 -1.38 9.23 9.49
C ALA A 147 -0.82 10.37 8.62
N LEU A 148 -1.00 10.31 7.29
CA LEU A 148 -0.62 11.38 6.36
C LEU A 148 -1.48 12.64 6.56
N LEU A 149 -2.75 12.49 6.88
CA LEU A 149 -3.70 13.59 7.05
C LEU A 149 -3.74 14.16 8.47
N ASP A 150 -3.18 13.44 9.44
CA ASP A 150 -3.10 13.93 10.82
C ASP A 150 -2.04 15.03 10.95
N THR A 151 -2.46 16.24 11.18
CA THR A 151 -1.61 17.44 11.30
C THR A 151 -1.09 17.68 12.73
N ASN A 152 -1.57 16.92 13.72
CA ASN A 152 -1.35 17.23 15.14
C ASN A 152 -0.16 16.53 15.78
N SER A 153 0.66 15.81 15.03
CA SER A 153 1.69 14.98 15.64
C SER A 153 3.11 15.36 15.25
N ASN A 154 4.01 15.28 16.23
CA ASN A 154 5.45 15.31 15.99
C ASN A 154 5.88 13.97 15.40
N LYS A 155 5.81 13.83 14.07
CA LYS A 155 6.15 12.61 13.33
C LYS A 155 7.05 12.92 12.14
N VAL A 156 7.76 11.91 11.66
CA VAL A 156 8.63 11.99 10.49
C VAL A 156 8.13 11.04 9.42
N PHE A 157 8.07 11.53 8.17
CA PHE A 157 7.83 10.70 7.00
C PHE A 157 9.12 10.47 6.22
N LEU A 158 9.37 9.23 5.80
CA LEU A 158 10.46 8.86 4.92
C LEU A 158 9.91 8.25 3.63
N ASP A 159 10.35 8.78 2.52
CA ASP A 159 10.02 8.27 1.18
C ASP A 159 11.19 7.47 0.61
N ALA A 160 11.01 6.16 0.51
CA ALA A 160 12.03 5.25 -0.02
C ALA A 160 11.87 4.98 -1.53
N ARG A 161 11.22 5.90 -2.26
CA ARG A 161 11.16 5.87 -3.73
C ARG A 161 12.42 6.47 -4.35
N GLU A 162 12.53 6.33 -5.67
CA GLU A 162 13.58 7.02 -6.42
C GLU A 162 13.44 8.54 -6.24
N LYS A 163 14.59 9.23 -6.21
CA LYS A 163 14.64 10.69 -6.04
C LYS A 163 13.76 11.45 -7.03
N LYS A 164 13.68 10.98 -8.27
CA LYS A 164 12.83 11.57 -9.31
C LYS A 164 11.36 11.60 -8.90
N ASP A 165 10.82 10.48 -8.41
CA ASP A 165 9.40 10.38 -8.06
C ASP A 165 9.09 11.08 -6.72
N TYR A 166 10.09 11.17 -5.85
CA TYR A 166 10.03 12.01 -4.67
C TYR A 166 9.93 13.49 -5.06
N ASP A 167 10.80 13.97 -5.98
CA ASP A 167 10.82 15.37 -6.42
C ASP A 167 9.54 15.78 -7.15
N GLU A 168 8.90 14.83 -7.85
CA GLU A 168 7.63 15.07 -8.52
C GLU A 168 6.48 15.27 -7.52
N LYS A 169 6.38 14.40 -6.52
CA LYS A 169 5.34 14.47 -5.50
C LYS A 169 5.68 13.59 -4.30
N HIS A 170 5.63 14.14 -3.10
CA HIS A 170 5.84 13.40 -1.84
C HIS A 170 4.93 13.91 -0.72
N ALA A 171 4.89 13.19 0.40
CA ALA A 171 4.16 13.64 1.60
C ALA A 171 4.81 14.89 2.19
N ALA A 172 4.00 15.83 2.66
CA ALA A 172 4.49 17.09 3.24
C ALA A 172 5.55 16.82 4.33
N GLY A 173 6.71 17.47 4.20
CA GLY A 173 7.84 17.33 5.12
C GLY A 173 8.55 15.96 5.09
N ALA A 174 8.19 15.06 4.18
CA ALA A 174 8.90 13.80 4.03
C ALA A 174 10.34 14.00 3.58
N LYS A 175 11.23 13.11 4.00
CA LYS A 175 12.63 13.06 3.57
C LYS A 175 12.85 11.87 2.66
N ASN A 176 13.58 12.06 1.55
CA ASN A 176 13.90 10.97 0.62
C ASN A 176 15.04 10.10 1.16
N VAL A 177 14.91 8.80 1.04
CA VAL A 177 15.88 7.81 1.52
C VAL A 177 16.14 6.78 0.44
N ASP A 178 17.41 6.54 0.11
CA ASP A 178 17.78 5.41 -0.75
C ASP A 178 17.87 4.13 0.08
N SER A 179 16.94 3.21 -0.12
CA SER A 179 16.91 1.91 0.56
C SER A 179 18.13 1.01 0.29
N LYS A 180 18.92 1.33 -0.74
CA LYS A 180 20.16 0.61 -1.09
C LYS A 180 21.38 1.18 -0.39
N ASN A 181 21.30 2.43 0.09
CA ASN A 181 22.38 3.10 0.80
C ASN A 181 21.83 3.84 2.03
N LEU A 182 21.93 3.18 3.17
CA LEU A 182 21.42 3.68 4.46
C LEU A 182 22.51 4.22 5.38
N ASP A 183 23.72 4.44 4.89
CA ASP A 183 24.87 4.87 5.71
C ASP A 183 24.61 6.23 6.36
N ASN A 184 23.96 7.14 5.65
CA ASN A 184 23.65 8.48 6.13
C ASN A 184 22.24 8.61 6.74
N LEU A 185 21.52 7.50 6.90
CA LEU A 185 20.13 7.55 7.40
C LEU A 185 20.04 8.30 8.73
N GLN A 186 20.96 8.02 9.66
CA GLN A 186 20.93 8.60 11.00
C GLN A 186 21.03 10.13 11.02
N SER A 187 21.69 10.75 10.05
CA SER A 187 21.89 12.20 9.99
C SER A 187 20.59 12.99 9.70
N ILE A 188 19.57 12.32 9.17
CA ILE A 188 18.28 12.94 8.85
C ILE A 188 17.18 12.57 9.85
N LEU A 189 17.48 11.76 10.84
CA LEU A 189 16.50 11.25 11.81
C LEU A 189 16.44 12.11 13.06
N PRO A 190 15.32 12.12 13.79
CA PRO A 190 15.22 12.78 15.09
C PRO A 190 16.12 12.10 16.12
N GLU A 191 16.61 12.86 17.08
CA GLU A 191 17.41 12.32 18.20
C GLU A 191 16.55 11.45 19.13
N ASP A 192 15.30 11.89 19.35
CA ASP A 192 14.35 11.16 20.17
C ASP A 192 13.88 9.88 19.48
N LYS A 193 14.21 8.74 20.10
CA LYS A 193 13.87 7.41 19.60
C LYS A 193 12.39 7.02 19.74
N GLU A 194 11.63 7.80 20.50
CA GLU A 194 10.19 7.63 20.64
C GLU A 194 9.40 8.39 19.54
N THR A 195 10.05 9.27 18.77
CA THR A 195 9.41 9.97 17.67
C THR A 195 8.85 8.98 16.64
N PRO A 196 7.55 9.05 16.28
CA PRO A 196 6.95 8.19 15.27
C PRO A 196 7.56 8.43 13.89
N ILE A 197 7.99 7.36 13.22
CA ILE A 197 8.55 7.41 11.87
C ILE A 197 7.72 6.53 10.94
N TYR A 198 7.18 7.14 9.90
CA TYR A 198 6.36 6.50 8.87
C TYR A 198 7.16 6.37 7.58
N VAL A 199 7.24 5.17 7.04
CA VAL A 199 8.03 4.89 5.84
C VAL A 199 7.15 4.34 4.74
N TYR A 200 7.27 4.88 3.54
CA TYR A 200 6.55 4.41 2.36
C TYR A 200 7.45 4.30 1.13
N CYS A 201 7.00 3.55 0.14
CA CYS A 201 7.66 3.45 -1.17
C CYS A 201 6.63 3.13 -2.27
N TYR A 202 7.00 2.39 -3.32
CA TYR A 202 6.08 1.99 -4.40
C TYR A 202 5.14 0.84 -4.02
N SER A 203 5.59 -0.14 -3.20
CA SER A 203 4.89 -1.39 -2.91
C SER A 203 5.17 -1.94 -1.49
N GLY A 204 5.64 -1.13 -0.54
CA GLY A 204 5.94 -1.58 0.81
C GLY A 204 7.30 -2.31 0.99
N ASN A 205 7.96 -2.76 -0.10
CA ASN A 205 9.17 -3.57 -0.01
C ASN A 205 10.43 -2.77 0.35
N ARG A 206 10.71 -1.66 -0.36
CA ARG A 206 11.86 -0.79 -0.06
C ARG A 206 11.70 -0.13 1.31
N SER A 207 10.48 0.29 1.65
CA SER A 207 10.18 0.90 2.94
C SER A 207 10.34 -0.08 4.10
N SER A 208 10.07 -1.38 3.90
CA SER A 208 10.33 -2.40 4.92
C SER A 208 11.83 -2.55 5.25
N VAL A 209 12.71 -2.41 4.26
CA VAL A 209 14.18 -2.41 4.48
C VAL A 209 14.61 -1.22 5.33
N VAL A 210 14.08 -0.02 5.00
CA VAL A 210 14.34 1.20 5.79
C VAL A 210 13.77 1.05 7.21
N SER A 211 12.54 0.54 7.34
CA SER A 211 11.89 0.32 8.64
C SER A 211 12.67 -0.64 9.53
N GLN A 212 13.21 -1.72 8.97
CA GLN A 212 14.06 -2.64 9.73
C GLN A 212 15.34 -1.93 10.21
N LYS A 213 15.98 -1.15 9.36
CA LYS A 213 17.17 -0.36 9.76
C LYS A 213 16.86 0.63 10.87
N LEU A 214 15.68 1.24 10.88
CA LEU A 214 15.25 2.14 11.96
C LEU A 214 15.10 1.38 13.31
N ILE A 215 14.50 0.18 13.28
CA ILE A 215 14.44 -0.70 14.46
C ILE A 215 15.85 -1.04 14.95
N ASP A 216 16.77 -1.39 14.05
CA ASP A 216 18.16 -1.70 14.41
C ASP A 216 18.91 -0.49 15.01
N LEU A 217 18.52 0.73 14.63
CA LEU A 217 19.00 1.99 15.19
C LEU A 217 18.31 2.38 16.52
N GLY A 218 17.38 1.55 17.01
CA GLY A 218 16.72 1.70 18.30
C GLY A 218 15.46 2.57 18.31
N TYR A 219 14.91 2.96 17.15
CA TYR A 219 13.61 3.65 17.09
C TYR A 219 12.47 2.69 17.48
N LYS A 220 11.53 3.19 18.30
CA LYS A 220 10.46 2.37 18.90
C LYS A 220 9.19 2.38 18.10
N ASN A 221 8.85 3.53 17.51
CA ASN A 221 7.58 3.79 16.83
C ASN A 221 7.81 3.90 15.33
N VAL A 222 8.08 2.76 14.68
CA VAL A 222 8.35 2.67 13.24
C VAL A 222 7.17 2.02 12.54
N TYR A 223 6.65 2.69 11.51
CA TYR A 223 5.48 2.28 10.75
C TYR A 223 5.80 2.15 9.27
N ASN A 224 5.58 0.97 8.70
CA ASN A 224 5.73 0.69 7.28
C ASN A 224 4.39 0.70 6.56
N ALA A 225 4.27 1.40 5.43
CA ALA A 225 3.11 1.27 4.56
C ALA A 225 3.09 -0.12 3.91
N LEU A 226 2.01 -0.90 4.10
CA LEU A 226 1.80 -2.17 3.41
C LEU A 226 1.72 -1.95 1.91
N ASP A 227 0.82 -1.07 1.49
CA ASP A 227 0.60 -0.70 0.10
C ASP A 227 1.44 0.54 -0.22
N GLY A 228 2.12 0.52 -1.35
CA GLY A 228 2.88 1.67 -1.80
C GLY A 228 2.10 2.55 -2.78
N THR A 229 2.78 3.58 -3.32
CA THR A 229 2.18 4.55 -4.23
C THR A 229 1.72 3.97 -5.58
N LYS A 230 2.15 2.76 -5.93
CA LYS A 230 1.66 2.03 -7.11
C LYS A 230 0.36 1.28 -6.85
N GLU A 231 0.11 0.91 -5.61
CA GLU A 231 -1.02 0.08 -5.19
C GLU A 231 -2.15 0.92 -4.62
N PHE A 232 -1.81 2.05 -4.00
CA PHE A 232 -2.78 2.96 -3.41
C PHE A 232 -2.45 4.41 -3.75
N ASN A 233 -3.47 5.17 -4.16
CA ASN A 233 -3.34 6.59 -4.48
C ASN A 233 -3.44 7.44 -3.20
N TYR A 234 -2.32 7.58 -2.50
CA TYR A 234 -2.25 8.41 -1.31
C TYR A 234 -2.51 9.87 -1.62
N LYS A 235 -3.33 10.50 -0.80
CA LYS A 235 -3.49 11.95 -0.78
C LYS A 235 -2.35 12.51 0.06
N PHE A 236 -1.34 13.02 -0.59
CA PHE A 236 -0.30 13.80 0.04
C PHE A 236 -0.78 15.24 0.16
N GLU A 237 -0.70 15.84 1.35
CA GLU A 237 -0.76 17.29 1.44
C GLU A 237 0.51 17.82 0.77
N ILE A 238 0.33 18.61 -0.28
CA ILE A 238 1.44 19.27 -0.96
C ILE A 238 1.86 20.40 -0.02
N ALA A 239 3.06 20.31 0.56
CA ALA A 239 3.67 21.51 1.09
C ALA A 239 3.80 22.49 -0.09
N ASP A 240 3.12 23.63 0.00
CA ASP A 240 3.30 24.71 -0.96
C ASP A 240 4.77 25.12 -0.96
N CYS A 241 5.55 24.54 -1.88
CA CYS A 241 6.95 24.91 -2.06
C CYS A 241 7.11 26.27 -2.76
N CYS A 242 6.04 27.05 -2.87
CA CYS A 242 6.01 28.38 -3.47
C CYS A 242 5.39 29.45 -2.55
N ALA A 243 5.42 29.27 -1.23
CA ALA A 243 5.22 30.38 -0.33
C ALA A 243 6.51 31.23 -0.33
N GLU A 244 6.62 32.17 -1.26
CA GLU A 244 7.56 33.29 -1.15
C GLU A 244 7.37 33.94 0.23
N PRO A 245 8.44 34.27 0.98
CA PRO A 245 8.29 35.02 2.22
C PRO A 245 7.65 36.36 1.89
N GLY A 246 6.39 36.53 2.32
CA GLY A 246 5.58 37.68 2.04
C GLY A 246 6.28 38.96 2.49
N THR A 247 6.49 39.84 1.54
CA THR A 247 6.70 41.24 1.80
C THR A 247 5.44 41.78 2.48
N GLU A 248 5.57 42.16 3.73
CA GLU A 248 4.59 42.99 4.44
C GLU A 248 4.36 44.27 3.62
N SER A 249 3.18 44.45 3.07
CA SER A 249 2.68 45.72 2.65
C SER A 249 1.50 46.10 3.53
N ASP A 250 1.84 46.89 4.53
CA ASP A 250 0.92 47.78 5.25
C ASP A 250 0.19 48.67 4.27
N SER A 251 -1.14 48.61 4.22
CA SER A 251 -2.00 49.75 3.89
C SER A 251 -3.43 49.45 4.33
N GLY A 252 -3.76 49.97 5.49
CA GLY A 252 -5.15 50.19 5.85
C GLY A 252 -5.78 51.22 4.91
N HIS A 253 -6.98 50.94 4.43
CA HIS A 253 -7.98 51.93 4.12
C HIS A 253 -9.39 51.34 4.19
N ASP A 254 -10.08 51.80 5.19
CA ASP A 254 -11.50 51.82 5.37
C ASP A 254 -12.16 52.73 4.29
N HIS A 255 -13.23 52.28 3.64
CA HIS A 255 -14.31 53.13 3.18
C HIS A 255 -15.57 52.38 2.75
N SER A 256 -16.58 52.69 3.50
CA SER A 256 -18.04 52.59 3.34
C SER A 256 -18.63 52.63 1.92
N SER A 257 -19.65 51.81 1.79
CA SER A 257 -20.88 51.87 0.99
C SER A 257 -21.15 53.11 0.14
N HIS A 258 -21.50 52.91 -1.13
CA HIS A 258 -22.61 53.58 -1.80
C HIS A 258 -23.18 52.74 -2.95
N ASN A 259 -24.50 52.57 -2.88
CA ASN A 259 -25.42 52.04 -3.85
C ASN A 259 -25.83 53.16 -4.82
N HIS A 260 -25.78 52.91 -6.16
CA HIS A 260 -26.72 53.52 -7.12
C HIS A 260 -26.68 52.81 -8.48
N GLY A 261 -27.88 52.55 -8.94
CA GLY A 261 -28.19 51.89 -10.15
C GLY A 261 -28.29 52.79 -11.40
N SER A 262 -28.68 52.15 -12.48
CA SER A 262 -29.32 52.59 -13.72
C SER A 262 -28.44 52.85 -14.96
N ASN A 263 -28.55 51.94 -15.86
CA ASN A 263 -29.07 52.05 -17.23
C ASN A 263 -28.43 53.07 -18.20
N SER A 264 -27.86 52.58 -19.30
CA SER A 264 -28.34 52.88 -20.64
C SER A 264 -27.35 52.46 -21.74
N ASN A 265 -27.88 51.92 -22.79
CA ASN A 265 -27.33 51.63 -24.11
C ASN A 265 -26.48 52.73 -24.73
N HIS A 266 -25.44 52.38 -25.48
CA HIS A 266 -25.23 52.92 -26.83
C HIS A 266 -24.27 52.04 -27.66
N ASP A 267 -24.78 51.71 -28.81
CA ASP A 267 -24.17 51.18 -30.03
C ASP A 267 -23.20 52.21 -30.65
N HIS A 268 -22.16 51.75 -31.34
CA HIS A 268 -21.64 52.19 -32.64
C HIS A 268 -20.26 51.61 -32.94
N SER A 269 -20.23 50.72 -33.84
CA SER A 269 -19.71 50.70 -35.23
C SER A 269 -18.23 51.01 -35.45
N SER A 270 -17.60 49.95 -35.98
CA SER A 270 -16.67 49.89 -37.11
C SER A 270 -15.62 51.03 -37.31
N HIS A 271 -14.38 50.56 -37.47
CA HIS A 271 -13.57 50.90 -38.65
C HIS A 271 -12.39 49.90 -38.84
N ASN A 272 -12.31 49.47 -40.04
CA ASN A 272 -11.38 48.61 -40.75
C ASN A 272 -10.24 49.48 -41.33
N HIS A 273 -9.01 48.99 -41.33
CA HIS A 273 -7.92 49.25 -42.31
C HIS A 273 -6.72 48.47 -41.80
N GLY A 274 -6.10 47.59 -42.49
CA GLY A 274 -5.74 47.46 -43.89
C GLY A 274 -4.24 47.62 -44.09
N SER A 275 -3.68 46.56 -44.68
CA SER A 275 -2.45 46.53 -45.51
C SER A 275 -1.10 46.57 -44.78
N ALA A 276 -0.25 45.62 -44.93
CA ALA A 276 0.41 44.90 -46.03
C ALA A 276 1.92 45.20 -46.11
N SER A 277 2.64 44.15 -46.38
CA SER A 277 3.92 44.03 -47.15
C SER A 277 5.20 44.41 -46.40
N ASN A 278 6.31 43.76 -46.54
CA ASN A 278 6.91 42.91 -47.57
C ASN A 278 8.33 42.51 -47.10
N SER A 279 8.72 41.27 -47.35
CA SER A 279 9.96 40.78 -47.94
C SER A 279 11.32 41.30 -47.38
N SER A 280 12.30 40.52 -47.14
CA SER A 280 13.12 39.71 -48.06
C SER A 280 14.31 39.09 -47.35
N ASP A 281 14.60 37.86 -47.71
CA ASP A 281 15.86 37.20 -48.00
C ASP A 281 17.19 37.75 -47.47
N LYS A 282 17.98 36.84 -46.85
CA LYS A 282 19.18 36.28 -47.46
C LYS A 282 19.86 35.21 -46.59
N LYS A 283 20.16 34.12 -47.26
CA LYS A 283 21.18 33.11 -47.05
C LYS A 283 22.53 33.70 -46.64
N ASP A 284 23.31 32.87 -45.91
CA ASP A 284 24.58 32.27 -46.35
C ASP A 284 25.13 31.39 -45.21
N ASP A 285 25.30 30.23 -45.52
CA ASP A 285 26.27 29.15 -45.56
C ASP A 285 27.66 29.49 -44.98
N HIS A 286 28.19 28.53 -44.18
CA HIS A 286 29.52 27.96 -44.20
C HIS A 286 29.76 27.03 -43.01
N SER A 287 29.72 25.75 -43.22
CA SER A 287 30.77 24.71 -43.33
C SER A 287 31.95 24.82 -42.34
N GLY A 288 32.11 23.75 -41.54
CA GLY A 288 33.29 22.95 -41.60
C GLY A 288 34.27 22.94 -40.42
N HIS A 289 34.55 21.73 -40.05
CA HIS A 289 35.78 21.12 -39.54
C HIS A 289 35.98 20.88 -38.05
N ASN A 290 35.91 19.60 -37.76
CA ASN A 290 36.87 18.69 -37.07
C ASN A 290 37.97 19.32 -36.17
N HIS A 291 37.97 18.86 -34.94
CA HIS A 291 39.01 18.00 -34.34
C HIS A 291 38.43 17.28 -33.15
#